data_e1983c01985ce6c9cc0c2e187a059aa0
#
_entry.id   e1983c01985ce6c9cc0c2e187a059aa0
#
_cell.length_a   1.000
_cell.length_b   1.000
_cell.length_c   1.000
_cell.angle_alpha   90.00
_cell.angle_beta   90.00
_cell.angle_gamma   90.00
#
_symmetry.space_group_name_H-M   'P 1'
#
loop_
_entity.id
_entity.type
_entity.pdbx_description
1 polymer ?
#
loop_
_entity_poly.entity_id
_entity_poly.type
_entity_poly.pdbx_seq_one_letter_code
_entity_poly.pdbx_strand_id
1 'polypeptide(L)'
;YVNRLKPKYGFPKTVSAAYLGAMDDLDSTKFYSAQTAQTLNSLGFNVNYAPSVDVAINPDNPVIVKNERSYSKEPKTVIRHAAAYIEGHKPYNVATVLKHFPGHGSSQVDTHLGVADVSNSWQKKELEPYIALIKTGSVQAIMTAHIINQNLDDDLFPATLSKRIITGLLRKELGYEGVIFSDDMHMAAIIKNYGFKEAVVLAINAGIDCLIFSNNISPDEIISAEALHRHIKTQVLTGTIDANSITQSYRRLIKLKSALGLNYLKP
;
A
#
# COMPACT_ATOMS: atom_id res chain seq x y z
N TYR A 1 1.49 -18.42 4.11
CA TYR A 1 1.25 -16.98 4.19
C TYR A 1 2.04 -16.36 5.34
N VAL A 2 2.29 -15.06 5.25
CA VAL A 2 3.07 -14.36 6.27
C VAL A 2 2.17 -13.98 7.46
N ASN A 3 2.49 -14.55 8.65
CA ASN A 3 1.80 -14.20 9.90
C ASN A 3 2.85 -13.90 10.99
N ARG A 4 2.83 -12.68 11.53
CA ARG A 4 3.72 -12.24 12.61
C ARG A 4 3.09 -12.41 13.99
N LEU A 5 1.79 -12.16 14.12
CA LEU A 5 1.02 -12.35 15.35
C LEU A 5 0.54 -13.81 15.44
N LYS A 6 1.43 -14.68 15.91
CA LYS A 6 1.21 -16.14 15.87
C LYS A 6 0.47 -16.65 17.11
N PRO A 7 -0.39 -17.70 16.97
CA PRO A 7 -1.09 -18.31 18.12
C PRO A 7 -0.16 -18.77 19.24
N LYS A 8 1.05 -19.21 18.90
CA LYS A 8 2.04 -19.61 19.93
C LYS A 8 2.47 -18.48 20.87
N TYR A 9 2.16 -17.22 20.52
CA TYR A 9 2.39 -16.04 21.35
C TYR A 9 1.09 -15.50 21.96
N GLY A 10 0.00 -16.29 21.97
CA GLY A 10 -1.28 -15.91 22.54
C GLY A 10 -2.21 -15.13 21.60
N PHE A 11 -1.86 -14.95 20.34
CA PHE A 11 -2.71 -14.25 19.37
C PHE A 11 -3.74 -15.20 18.73
N PRO A 12 -4.90 -14.67 18.30
CA PRO A 12 -5.89 -15.45 17.59
C PRO A 12 -5.33 -16.08 16.30
N LYS A 13 -5.85 -17.27 15.95
CA LYS A 13 -5.51 -17.91 14.68
C LYS A 13 -6.10 -17.10 13.53
N THR A 14 -5.28 -16.79 12.54
CA THR A 14 -5.70 -16.14 11.28
C THR A 14 -5.58 -17.12 10.12
N VAL A 15 -6.17 -16.79 8.99
CA VAL A 15 -6.13 -17.56 7.75
C VAL A 15 -5.62 -16.70 6.60
N SER A 16 -5.22 -17.33 5.49
CA SER A 16 -4.74 -16.60 4.31
C SER A 16 -5.89 -16.00 3.49
N ALA A 17 -5.58 -15.00 2.67
CA ALA A 17 -6.54 -14.45 1.71
C ALA A 17 -6.98 -15.51 0.68
N ALA A 18 -6.05 -16.35 0.22
CA ALA A 18 -6.37 -17.45 -0.70
C ALA A 18 -7.35 -18.46 -0.10
N TYR A 19 -7.20 -18.81 1.20
CA TYR A 19 -8.15 -19.67 1.88
C TYR A 19 -9.55 -19.05 1.92
N LEU A 20 -9.65 -17.76 2.28
CA LEU A 20 -10.95 -17.06 2.32
C LEU A 20 -11.57 -16.94 0.93
N GLY A 21 -10.78 -16.62 -0.08
CA GLY A 21 -11.25 -16.54 -1.47
C GLY A 21 -11.71 -17.89 -2.03
N ALA A 22 -11.05 -19.00 -1.65
CA ALA A 22 -11.46 -20.34 -2.05
C ALA A 22 -12.74 -20.81 -1.35
N MET A 23 -12.94 -20.40 -0.08
CA MET A 23 -14.17 -20.66 0.68
C MET A 23 -15.36 -19.85 0.14
N ASP A 24 -15.07 -18.68 -0.41
CA ASP A 24 -16.02 -17.68 -0.96
C ASP A 24 -17.16 -17.29 0.02
N ASP A 25 -16.84 -17.26 1.31
CA ASP A 25 -17.74 -16.83 2.38
C ASP A 25 -17.30 -15.46 2.94
N LEU A 26 -18.15 -14.45 2.68
CA LEU A 26 -17.87 -13.06 3.08
C LEU A 26 -18.02 -12.84 4.58
N ASP A 27 -18.88 -13.60 5.25
CA ASP A 27 -19.06 -13.50 6.70
C ASP A 27 -17.81 -14.01 7.42
N SER A 28 -17.21 -15.10 6.94
CA SER A 28 -15.91 -15.57 7.42
C SER A 28 -14.80 -14.54 7.18
N THR A 29 -14.79 -13.89 6.02
CA THR A 29 -13.81 -12.81 5.73
C THR A 29 -13.98 -11.65 6.70
N LYS A 30 -15.20 -11.22 6.93
CA LYS A 30 -15.52 -10.16 7.88
C LYS A 30 -15.14 -10.53 9.31
N PHE A 31 -15.41 -11.77 9.72
CA PHE A 31 -15.05 -12.30 11.05
C PHE A 31 -13.53 -12.26 11.28
N TYR A 32 -12.71 -12.84 10.39
CA TYR A 32 -11.26 -12.85 10.55
C TYR A 32 -10.66 -11.43 10.44
N SER A 33 -11.27 -10.57 9.64
CA SER A 33 -10.90 -9.16 9.54
C SER A 33 -11.16 -8.42 10.86
N ALA A 34 -12.35 -8.58 11.44
CA ALA A 34 -12.72 -7.98 12.74
C ALA A 34 -11.81 -8.47 13.86
N GLN A 35 -11.52 -9.77 13.92
CA GLN A 35 -10.60 -10.35 14.90
C GLN A 35 -9.19 -9.76 14.77
N THR A 36 -8.71 -9.56 13.54
CA THR A 36 -7.41 -8.92 13.28
C THR A 36 -7.43 -7.46 13.74
N ALA A 37 -8.46 -6.71 13.37
CA ALA A 37 -8.60 -5.30 13.75
C ALA A 37 -8.70 -5.11 15.27
N GLN A 38 -9.46 -5.95 15.94
CA GLN A 38 -9.57 -5.96 17.41
C GLN A 38 -8.20 -6.19 18.06
N THR A 39 -7.45 -7.18 17.57
CA THR A 39 -6.09 -7.47 18.06
C THR A 39 -5.16 -6.28 17.85
N LEU A 40 -5.16 -5.69 16.65
CA LEU A 40 -4.32 -4.53 16.34
C LEU A 40 -4.68 -3.32 17.21
N ASN A 41 -5.98 -3.03 17.37
CA ASN A 41 -6.44 -1.94 18.22
C ASN A 41 -6.02 -2.13 19.69
N SER A 42 -6.15 -3.36 20.24
CA SER A 42 -5.74 -3.66 21.62
C SER A 42 -4.23 -3.49 21.87
N LEU A 43 -3.44 -3.58 20.81
CA LEU A 43 -1.98 -3.36 20.81
C LEU A 43 -1.60 -1.90 20.50
N GLY A 44 -2.56 -1.00 20.28
CA GLY A 44 -2.33 0.40 19.96
C GLY A 44 -2.03 0.69 18.48
N PHE A 45 -2.17 -0.29 17.58
CA PHE A 45 -2.03 -0.06 16.13
C PHE A 45 -3.33 0.55 15.58
N ASN A 46 -3.17 1.56 14.73
CA ASN A 46 -4.29 2.27 14.10
C ASN A 46 -4.29 2.20 12.57
N VAL A 47 -3.29 1.54 11.96
CA VAL A 47 -3.21 1.28 10.52
C VAL A 47 -2.79 -0.16 10.28
N ASN A 48 -3.52 -0.85 9.40
CA ASN A 48 -3.19 -2.18 8.92
C ASN A 48 -2.92 -2.14 7.41
N TYR A 49 -1.71 -2.51 6.99
CA TYR A 49 -1.34 -2.61 5.57
C TYR A 49 -1.97 -3.86 4.92
N ALA A 50 -3.28 -3.90 4.93
CA ALA A 50 -4.15 -4.93 4.36
C ALA A 50 -5.53 -4.30 4.03
N PRO A 51 -6.30 -4.92 3.12
CA PRO A 51 -6.04 -6.17 2.41
C PRO A 51 -5.14 -6.01 1.18
N SER A 52 -4.50 -7.12 0.73
CA SER A 52 -4.02 -7.20 -0.65
C SER A 52 -5.21 -7.36 -1.58
N VAL A 53 -5.28 -6.51 -2.60
CA VAL A 53 -6.29 -6.56 -3.67
C VAL A 53 -5.65 -6.96 -5.00
N ASP A 54 -4.43 -7.46 -4.96
CA ASP A 54 -3.72 -8.00 -6.11
C ASP A 54 -4.47 -9.21 -6.66
N VAL A 55 -4.81 -9.17 -7.95
CA VAL A 55 -5.49 -10.25 -8.67
C VAL A 55 -4.46 -11.32 -9.03
N ALA A 56 -4.70 -12.59 -8.73
CA ALA A 56 -3.76 -13.69 -8.97
C ALA A 56 -3.61 -14.01 -10.47
N ILE A 57 -2.99 -13.10 -11.24
CA ILE A 57 -2.79 -13.21 -12.70
C ILE A 57 -1.76 -14.30 -13.00
N ASN A 58 -0.60 -14.21 -12.37
CA ASN A 58 0.49 -15.16 -12.53
C ASN A 58 0.44 -16.19 -11.38
N PRO A 59 0.12 -17.48 -11.67
CA PRO A 59 0.06 -18.51 -10.63
C PRO A 59 1.41 -18.76 -9.95
N ASP A 60 2.52 -18.43 -10.63
CA ASP A 60 3.87 -18.57 -10.13
C ASP A 60 4.41 -17.32 -9.42
N ASN A 61 3.61 -16.29 -9.27
CA ASN A 61 3.99 -15.07 -8.59
C ASN A 61 4.56 -15.35 -7.20
N PRO A 62 5.87 -15.04 -6.96
CA PRO A 62 6.56 -15.43 -5.72
C PRO A 62 6.13 -14.58 -4.51
N VAL A 63 5.59 -13.39 -4.74
CA VAL A 63 5.28 -12.41 -3.68
C VAL A 63 3.82 -12.50 -3.26
N ILE A 64 2.91 -12.64 -4.22
CA ILE A 64 1.46 -12.60 -3.98
C ILE A 64 0.88 -14.02 -3.90
N VAL A 65 1.00 -14.79 -5.00
CA VAL A 65 0.27 -16.07 -5.12
C VAL A 65 0.89 -17.16 -4.26
N LYS A 66 2.21 -17.39 -4.36
CA LYS A 66 2.91 -18.39 -3.54
C LYS A 66 2.86 -18.10 -2.04
N ASN A 67 2.61 -16.87 -1.66
CA ASN A 67 2.38 -16.47 -0.26
C ASN A 67 0.90 -16.37 0.12
N GLU A 68 -0.01 -16.86 -0.72
CA GLU A 68 -1.46 -16.89 -0.44
C GLU A 68 -2.07 -15.53 -0.10
N ARG A 69 -1.53 -14.44 -0.68
CA ARG A 69 -1.93 -13.06 -0.36
C ARG A 69 -3.09 -12.54 -1.21
N SER A 70 -3.42 -13.19 -2.34
CA SER A 70 -4.56 -12.85 -3.19
C SER A 70 -5.78 -13.69 -2.84
N TYR A 71 -6.96 -13.08 -2.87
CA TYR A 71 -8.22 -13.79 -2.70
C TYR A 71 -8.58 -14.65 -3.92
N SER A 72 -8.25 -14.21 -5.14
CA SER A 72 -8.65 -14.89 -6.37
C SER A 72 -7.92 -14.37 -7.61
N LYS A 73 -7.98 -15.15 -8.70
CA LYS A 73 -7.69 -14.70 -10.07
C LYS A 73 -8.82 -13.89 -10.71
N GLU A 74 -10.01 -13.89 -10.08
CA GLU A 74 -11.19 -13.17 -10.55
C GLU A 74 -11.34 -11.85 -9.79
N PRO A 75 -11.29 -10.68 -10.47
CA PRO A 75 -11.38 -9.38 -9.81
C PRO A 75 -12.64 -9.21 -8.97
N LYS A 76 -13.77 -9.72 -9.41
CA LYS A 76 -15.05 -9.63 -8.68
C LYS A 76 -14.99 -10.31 -7.31
N THR A 77 -14.32 -11.45 -7.19
CA THR A 77 -14.11 -12.12 -5.89
C THR A 77 -13.17 -11.30 -5.02
N VAL A 78 -12.07 -10.78 -5.57
CA VAL A 78 -11.16 -9.89 -4.84
C VAL A 78 -11.90 -8.67 -4.29
N ILE A 79 -12.75 -8.02 -5.10
CA ILE A 79 -13.55 -6.85 -4.71
C ILE A 79 -14.48 -7.18 -3.53
N ARG A 80 -15.24 -8.28 -3.60
CA ARG A 80 -16.19 -8.67 -2.55
C ARG A 80 -15.49 -8.94 -1.23
N HIS A 81 -14.42 -9.73 -1.25
CA HIS A 81 -13.65 -10.06 -0.05
C HIS A 81 -12.93 -8.85 0.53
N ALA A 82 -12.35 -7.98 -0.31
CA ALA A 82 -11.73 -6.75 0.15
C ALA A 82 -12.75 -5.80 0.81
N ALA A 83 -13.95 -5.67 0.24
CA ALA A 83 -15.02 -4.89 0.85
C ALA A 83 -15.43 -5.46 2.22
N ALA A 84 -15.63 -6.78 2.33
CA ALA A 84 -15.92 -7.46 3.60
C ALA A 84 -14.77 -7.27 4.63
N TYR A 85 -13.52 -7.29 4.16
CA TYR A 85 -12.34 -7.04 5.01
C TYR A 85 -12.34 -5.61 5.55
N ILE A 86 -12.57 -4.60 4.71
CA ILE A 86 -12.69 -3.19 5.12
C ILE A 86 -13.81 -3.04 6.16
N GLU A 87 -14.96 -3.67 5.92
CA GLU A 87 -16.09 -3.63 6.85
C GLU A 87 -15.77 -4.21 8.23
N GLY A 88 -15.03 -5.31 8.30
CA GLY A 88 -14.61 -5.92 9.55
C GLY A 88 -13.70 -5.01 10.40
N HIS A 89 -12.93 -4.11 9.79
CA HIS A 89 -12.05 -3.17 10.49
C HIS A 89 -12.77 -1.94 11.06
N LYS A 90 -13.88 -1.50 10.43
CA LYS A 90 -14.57 -0.25 10.80
C LYS A 90 -14.87 -0.09 12.29
N PRO A 91 -15.36 -1.12 13.04
CA PRO A 91 -15.71 -0.96 14.46
C PRO A 91 -14.52 -0.70 15.37
N TYR A 92 -13.29 -0.95 14.91
CA TYR A 92 -12.08 -0.95 15.74
C TYR A 92 -11.16 0.24 15.52
N ASN A 93 -11.55 1.22 14.71
CA ASN A 93 -10.74 2.41 14.40
C ASN A 93 -9.33 2.08 13.89
N VAL A 94 -9.18 0.99 13.14
CA VAL A 94 -7.95 0.60 12.45
C VAL A 94 -8.16 0.81 10.96
N ALA A 95 -7.42 1.73 10.37
CA ALA A 95 -7.47 1.98 8.92
C ALA A 95 -6.95 0.78 8.14
N THR A 96 -7.63 0.45 7.05
CA THR A 96 -7.17 -0.52 6.06
C THR A 96 -6.42 0.19 4.93
N VAL A 97 -5.41 -0.48 4.38
CA VAL A 97 -4.62 0.01 3.25
C VAL A 97 -4.68 -1.01 2.12
N LEU A 98 -5.34 -0.65 1.02
CA LEU A 98 -5.36 -1.50 -0.18
C LEU A 98 -3.99 -1.55 -0.84
N LYS A 99 -3.54 -2.72 -1.29
CA LYS A 99 -2.21 -2.89 -1.88
C LYS A 99 -2.17 -4.02 -2.91
N HIS A 100 -1.21 -3.95 -3.87
CA HIS A 100 -0.17 -2.96 -4.11
C HIS A 100 -0.48 -2.26 -5.45
N PHE A 101 -0.87 -0.99 -5.41
CA PHE A 101 -1.27 -0.23 -6.61
C PHE A 101 -0.09 -0.07 -7.60
N PRO A 102 -0.27 -0.26 -8.90
CA PRO A 102 -1.51 -0.49 -9.68
C PRO A 102 -1.87 -1.96 -9.93
N GLY A 103 -1.40 -2.89 -9.10
CA GLY A 103 -1.59 -4.33 -9.20
C GLY A 103 -0.26 -5.07 -9.36
N HIS A 104 0.02 -5.99 -8.45
CA HIS A 104 1.27 -6.75 -8.36
C HIS A 104 1.08 -8.24 -8.68
N GLY A 105 -0.16 -8.64 -9.06
CA GLY A 105 -0.51 -10.04 -9.24
C GLY A 105 0.12 -10.72 -10.45
N SER A 106 0.54 -9.95 -11.46
CA SER A 106 1.21 -10.42 -12.68
C SER A 106 2.73 -10.54 -12.57
N SER A 107 3.36 -10.07 -11.48
CA SER A 107 4.82 -10.06 -11.33
C SER A 107 5.42 -11.47 -11.40
N GLN A 108 6.57 -11.58 -12.03
CA GLN A 108 7.36 -12.80 -12.16
C GLN A 108 8.54 -12.86 -11.18
N VAL A 109 8.93 -11.69 -10.64
CA VAL A 109 10.07 -11.54 -9.73
C VAL A 109 9.66 -10.83 -8.44
N ASP A 110 10.48 -11.02 -7.41
CA ASP A 110 10.29 -10.39 -6.11
C ASP A 110 10.95 -9.00 -6.08
N THR A 111 10.16 -7.95 -5.84
CA THR A 111 10.63 -6.56 -5.74
C THR A 111 11.56 -6.32 -4.55
N HIS A 112 11.63 -7.23 -3.59
CA HIS A 112 12.66 -7.19 -2.53
C HIS A 112 14.07 -7.47 -3.06
N LEU A 113 14.19 -8.16 -4.19
CA LEU A 113 15.48 -8.52 -4.81
C LEU A 113 15.91 -7.57 -5.91
N GLY A 114 14.98 -6.81 -6.50
CA GLY A 114 15.24 -5.88 -7.60
C GLY A 114 13.98 -5.33 -8.22
N VAL A 115 14.12 -4.68 -9.38
CA VAL A 115 12.99 -4.10 -10.11
C VAL A 115 12.16 -5.21 -10.75
N ALA A 116 10.85 -5.17 -10.57
CA ALA A 116 9.89 -6.02 -11.26
C ALA A 116 9.26 -5.23 -12.42
N ASP A 117 9.64 -5.55 -13.63
CA ASP A 117 9.00 -5.04 -14.84
C ASP A 117 7.83 -5.95 -15.21
N VAL A 118 6.62 -5.40 -15.20
CA VAL A 118 5.38 -6.10 -15.53
C VAL A 118 4.77 -5.63 -16.85
N SER A 119 5.48 -4.85 -17.64
CA SER A 119 4.98 -4.25 -18.89
C SER A 119 4.32 -5.26 -19.82
N ASN A 120 4.87 -6.48 -19.90
CA ASN A 120 4.39 -7.54 -20.79
C ASN A 120 3.38 -8.49 -20.13
N SER A 121 3.23 -8.47 -18.81
CA SER A 121 2.39 -9.43 -18.07
C SER A 121 1.19 -8.79 -17.38
N TRP A 122 1.28 -7.49 -17.07
CA TRP A 122 0.23 -6.76 -16.40
C TRP A 122 -1.03 -6.65 -17.26
N GLN A 123 -2.17 -6.79 -16.61
CA GLN A 123 -3.49 -6.74 -17.27
C GLN A 123 -4.36 -5.66 -16.64
N LYS A 124 -5.11 -4.94 -17.48
CA LYS A 124 -6.00 -3.85 -17.03
C LYS A 124 -6.99 -4.29 -15.94
N LYS A 125 -7.35 -5.57 -15.89
CA LYS A 125 -8.22 -6.12 -14.84
C LYS A 125 -7.61 -6.05 -13.43
N GLU A 126 -6.29 -5.84 -13.29
CA GLU A 126 -5.65 -5.61 -12.00
C GLU A 126 -6.04 -4.25 -11.37
N LEU A 127 -6.52 -3.31 -12.18
CA LEU A 127 -7.09 -2.05 -11.68
C LEU A 127 -8.56 -2.18 -11.23
N GLU A 128 -9.29 -3.21 -11.65
CA GLU A 128 -10.73 -3.32 -11.33
C GLU A 128 -11.03 -3.28 -9.83
N PRO A 129 -10.26 -3.94 -8.95
CA PRO A 129 -10.49 -3.82 -7.51
C PRO A 129 -10.36 -2.38 -6.99
N TYR A 130 -9.37 -1.63 -7.47
CA TYR A 130 -9.19 -0.23 -7.07
C TYR A 130 -10.34 0.64 -7.57
N ILE A 131 -10.70 0.52 -8.86
CA ILE A 131 -11.80 1.28 -9.47
C ILE A 131 -13.10 1.04 -8.71
N ALA A 132 -13.43 -0.23 -8.42
CA ALA A 132 -14.67 -0.58 -7.75
C ALA A 132 -14.69 -0.09 -6.30
N LEU A 133 -13.61 -0.33 -5.54
CA LEU A 133 -13.55 0.00 -4.13
C LEU A 133 -13.43 1.52 -3.87
N ILE A 134 -12.68 2.26 -4.67
CA ILE A 134 -12.62 3.73 -4.59
C ILE A 134 -14.01 4.35 -4.74
N LYS A 135 -14.81 3.87 -5.69
CA LYS A 135 -16.19 4.36 -5.92
C LYS A 135 -17.13 4.17 -4.71
N THR A 136 -16.83 3.25 -3.81
CA THR A 136 -17.63 3.08 -2.58
C THR A 136 -17.40 4.18 -1.55
N GLY A 137 -16.34 4.97 -1.68
CA GLY A 137 -15.93 5.97 -0.68
C GLY A 137 -15.38 5.39 0.62
N SER A 138 -15.22 4.05 0.72
CA SER A 138 -14.78 3.38 1.96
C SER A 138 -13.26 3.18 2.06
N VAL A 139 -12.51 3.46 0.98
CA VAL A 139 -11.05 3.25 0.93
C VAL A 139 -10.33 4.41 1.63
N GLN A 140 -9.78 4.14 2.81
CA GLN A 140 -9.09 5.14 3.61
C GLN A 140 -7.66 5.40 3.15
N ALA A 141 -6.96 4.34 2.72
CA ALA A 141 -5.59 4.42 2.25
C ALA A 141 -5.26 3.39 1.17
N ILE A 142 -4.28 3.71 0.33
CA ILE A 142 -3.73 2.84 -0.71
C ILE A 142 -2.21 2.84 -0.58
N MET A 143 -1.59 1.67 -0.74
CA MET A 143 -0.14 1.50 -0.83
C MET A 143 0.26 1.19 -2.27
N THR A 144 1.33 1.83 -2.71
CA THR A 144 1.88 1.63 -4.05
C THR A 144 2.78 0.41 -4.13
N ALA A 145 3.09 -0.04 -5.36
CA ALA A 145 4.08 -1.07 -5.63
C ALA A 145 5.36 -0.48 -6.23
N HIS A 146 6.50 -1.16 -6.05
CA HIS A 146 7.76 -0.83 -6.73
C HIS A 146 7.90 -1.62 -8.04
N ILE A 147 6.87 -1.59 -8.88
CA ILE A 147 6.85 -2.25 -10.19
C ILE A 147 6.95 -1.22 -11.32
N ILE A 148 7.62 -1.59 -12.39
CA ILE A 148 7.64 -0.83 -13.65
C ILE A 148 6.55 -1.38 -14.57
N ASN A 149 5.82 -0.47 -15.21
CA ASN A 149 4.85 -0.80 -16.25
C ASN A 149 4.87 0.27 -17.35
N GLN A 150 5.52 -0.03 -18.45
CA GLN A 150 5.67 0.87 -19.60
C GLN A 150 4.32 1.29 -20.19
N ASN A 151 3.27 0.48 -20.05
CA ASN A 151 1.94 0.82 -20.55
C ASN A 151 1.24 1.91 -19.71
N LEU A 152 1.75 2.18 -18.49
CA LEU A 152 1.23 3.20 -17.57
C LEU A 152 2.19 4.40 -17.44
N ASP A 153 3.49 4.16 -17.60
CA ASP A 153 4.54 5.19 -17.58
C ASP A 153 5.69 4.83 -18.51
N ASP A 154 5.80 5.52 -19.64
CA ASP A 154 6.83 5.36 -20.65
C ASP A 154 8.21 5.86 -20.19
N ASP A 155 8.28 6.67 -19.11
CA ASP A 155 9.54 7.06 -18.48
C ASP A 155 10.15 5.91 -17.61
N LEU A 156 9.46 4.77 -17.51
CA LEU A 156 9.90 3.56 -16.82
C LEU A 156 10.19 3.75 -15.31
N PHE A 157 9.55 4.71 -14.67
CA PHE A 157 9.63 4.82 -13.21
C PHE A 157 8.83 3.69 -12.53
N PRO A 158 9.32 3.15 -11.40
CA PRO A 158 8.48 2.34 -10.52
C PRO A 158 7.23 3.12 -10.11
N ALA A 159 6.09 2.43 -9.99
CA ALA A 159 4.81 3.10 -9.74
C ALA A 159 4.85 4.08 -8.56
N THR A 160 5.58 3.76 -7.49
CA THR A 160 5.78 4.64 -6.33
C THR A 160 6.45 5.98 -6.70
N LEU A 161 7.31 6.00 -7.73
CA LEU A 161 8.06 7.19 -8.15
C LEU A 161 7.43 7.88 -9.37
N SER A 162 6.40 7.28 -9.96
CA SER A 162 5.76 7.75 -11.18
C SER A 162 4.67 8.77 -10.92
N LYS A 163 4.89 10.01 -11.33
CA LYS A 163 3.85 11.05 -11.31
C LYS A 163 2.65 10.72 -12.22
N ARG A 164 2.89 10.02 -13.32
CA ARG A 164 1.83 9.57 -14.25
C ARG A 164 0.91 8.57 -13.56
N ILE A 165 1.48 7.60 -12.85
CA ILE A 165 0.69 6.57 -12.16
C ILE A 165 0.01 7.14 -10.91
N ILE A 166 0.72 7.89 -10.07
CA ILE A 166 0.14 8.36 -8.79
C ILE A 166 -0.76 9.58 -9.01
N THR A 167 -0.22 10.65 -9.55
CA THR A 167 -1.03 11.87 -9.75
C THR A 167 -1.96 11.73 -10.95
N GLY A 168 -1.49 11.16 -12.07
CA GLY A 168 -2.28 11.00 -13.29
C GLY A 168 -3.39 9.98 -13.09
N LEU A 169 -3.03 8.70 -13.00
CA LEU A 169 -4.00 7.61 -12.95
C LEU A 169 -4.76 7.60 -11.61
N LEU A 170 -4.07 7.46 -10.46
CA LEU A 170 -4.76 7.24 -9.19
C LEU A 170 -5.54 8.47 -8.71
N ARG A 171 -4.92 9.66 -8.72
CA ARG A 171 -5.60 10.87 -8.23
C ARG A 171 -6.62 11.42 -9.22
N LYS A 172 -6.21 11.67 -10.49
CA LYS A 172 -7.04 12.39 -11.45
C LYS A 172 -8.04 11.48 -12.16
N GLU A 173 -7.61 10.34 -12.69
CA GLU A 173 -8.51 9.48 -13.46
C GLU A 173 -9.42 8.62 -12.56
N LEU A 174 -8.88 8.02 -11.49
CA LEU A 174 -9.66 7.22 -10.55
C LEU A 174 -10.31 8.06 -9.44
N GLY A 175 -9.99 9.34 -9.31
CA GLY A 175 -10.59 10.26 -8.35
C GLY A 175 -10.27 9.96 -6.88
N TYR A 176 -9.13 9.32 -6.60
CA TYR A 176 -8.80 8.94 -5.25
C TYR A 176 -8.28 10.10 -4.40
N GLU A 177 -8.94 10.39 -3.28
CA GLU A 177 -8.62 11.52 -2.38
C GLU A 177 -8.05 11.09 -1.01
N GLY A 178 -7.97 9.79 -0.72
CA GLY A 178 -7.43 9.26 0.53
C GLY A 178 -5.89 9.33 0.60
N VAL A 179 -5.33 8.77 1.67
CA VAL A 179 -3.87 8.73 1.90
C VAL A 179 -3.20 7.71 0.99
N ILE A 180 -2.09 8.09 0.37
CA ILE A 180 -1.23 7.18 -0.40
C ILE A 180 0.07 6.93 0.38
N PHE A 181 0.30 5.67 0.73
CA PHE A 181 1.55 5.18 1.29
C PHE A 181 2.47 4.66 0.17
N SER A 182 3.77 4.86 0.31
CA SER A 182 4.73 4.07 -0.47
C SER A 182 4.74 2.62 0.03
N ASP A 183 5.23 1.66 -0.76
CA ASP A 183 5.84 0.45 -0.21
C ASP A 183 7.17 0.83 0.47
N ASP A 184 7.88 -0.12 1.05
CA ASP A 184 9.12 0.16 1.78
C ASP A 184 10.19 0.74 0.86
N MET A 185 10.55 2.00 1.11
CA MET A 185 11.55 2.74 0.33
C MET A 185 12.98 2.16 0.45
N HIS A 186 13.22 1.25 1.41
CA HIS A 186 14.49 0.51 1.53
C HIS A 186 14.59 -0.70 0.60
N MET A 187 13.50 -1.08 -0.11
CA MET A 187 13.56 -2.22 -1.03
C MET A 187 14.58 -1.99 -2.14
N ALA A 188 15.26 -3.06 -2.54
CA ALA A 188 16.33 -3.01 -3.54
C ALA A 188 15.89 -2.39 -4.87
N ALA A 189 14.63 -2.55 -5.24
CA ALA A 189 14.04 -1.92 -6.42
C ALA A 189 14.18 -0.39 -6.42
N ILE A 190 14.22 0.24 -5.26
CA ILE A 190 14.34 1.70 -5.11
C ILE A 190 15.78 2.10 -4.83
N ILE A 191 16.37 1.60 -3.73
CA ILE A 191 17.66 2.08 -3.23
C ILE A 191 18.80 1.85 -4.22
N LYS A 192 18.84 0.68 -4.89
CA LYS A 192 19.92 0.36 -5.83
C LYS A 192 19.88 1.19 -7.11
N ASN A 193 18.69 1.65 -7.53
CA ASN A 193 18.52 2.33 -8.81
C ASN A 193 18.49 3.86 -8.68
N TYR A 194 17.96 4.39 -7.57
CA TYR A 194 17.75 5.83 -7.40
C TYR A 194 18.52 6.41 -6.20
N GLY A 195 18.94 5.55 -5.27
CA GLY A 195 19.47 6.01 -4.00
C GLY A 195 18.39 6.68 -3.13
N PHE A 196 18.71 6.88 -1.85
CA PHE A 196 17.75 7.38 -0.87
C PHE A 196 17.22 8.78 -1.17
N LYS A 197 18.14 9.74 -1.43
CA LYS A 197 17.77 11.17 -1.52
C LYS A 197 16.88 11.47 -2.71
N GLU A 198 17.23 10.92 -3.87
CA GLU A 198 16.47 11.11 -5.10
C GLU A 198 15.13 10.41 -5.05
N ALA A 199 15.09 9.18 -4.54
CA ALA A 199 13.84 8.41 -4.40
C ALA A 199 12.80 9.15 -3.54
N VAL A 200 13.23 9.79 -2.44
CA VAL A 200 12.34 10.60 -1.58
C VAL A 200 11.72 11.76 -2.37
N VAL A 201 12.54 12.49 -3.12
CA VAL A 201 12.08 13.63 -3.93
C VAL A 201 11.10 13.18 -5.01
N LEU A 202 11.45 12.12 -5.74
CA LEU A 202 10.60 11.56 -6.79
C LEU A 202 9.26 11.08 -6.23
N ALA A 203 9.25 10.34 -5.11
CA ALA A 203 8.02 9.84 -4.50
C ALA A 203 7.09 10.97 -4.04
N ILE A 204 7.63 12.01 -3.39
CA ILE A 204 6.83 13.17 -2.96
C ILE A 204 6.27 13.91 -4.18
N ASN A 205 7.09 14.14 -5.21
CA ASN A 205 6.67 14.80 -6.44
C ASN A 205 5.70 13.95 -7.28
N ALA A 206 5.74 12.62 -7.13
CA ALA A 206 4.73 11.72 -7.70
C ALA A 206 3.37 11.87 -7.01
N GLY A 207 3.33 12.28 -5.73
CA GLY A 207 2.10 12.48 -4.96
C GLY A 207 1.89 11.48 -3.82
N ILE A 208 2.95 10.81 -3.35
CA ILE A 208 2.93 9.98 -2.15
C ILE A 208 2.77 10.87 -0.92
N ASP A 209 1.87 10.49 0.00
CA ASP A 209 1.59 11.25 1.22
C ASP A 209 2.41 10.76 2.41
N CYS A 210 2.73 9.47 2.45
CA CYS A 210 3.45 8.85 3.57
C CYS A 210 4.51 7.86 3.04
N LEU A 211 5.77 8.14 3.32
CA LEU A 211 6.89 7.28 2.95
C LEU A 211 7.17 6.28 4.07
N ILE A 212 7.34 5.00 3.70
CA ILE A 212 7.67 3.93 4.64
C ILE A 212 9.15 3.60 4.56
N PHE A 213 9.80 3.56 5.69
CA PHE A 213 11.19 3.10 5.87
C PHE A 213 11.20 2.05 6.97
N SER A 214 11.38 0.79 6.62
CA SER A 214 11.35 -0.32 7.58
C SER A 214 12.56 -0.35 8.49
N ASN A 215 13.70 0.20 8.06
CA ASN A 215 14.98 0.21 8.79
C ASN A 215 15.39 -1.18 9.34
N ASN A 216 15.06 -2.25 8.60
CA ASN A 216 15.27 -3.64 9.03
C ASN A 216 16.28 -4.41 8.17
N ILE A 217 16.99 -3.74 7.27
CA ILE A 217 17.92 -4.37 6.33
C ILE A 217 19.31 -4.50 6.96
N SER A 218 19.88 -3.38 7.37
CA SER A 218 21.21 -3.34 8.02
C SER A 218 21.26 -2.22 9.06
N PRO A 219 21.93 -2.40 10.20
CA PRO A 219 22.14 -1.32 11.17
C PRO A 219 22.88 -0.10 10.59
N ASP A 220 23.75 -0.31 9.61
CA ASP A 220 24.55 0.75 8.99
C ASP A 220 23.76 1.54 7.92
N GLU A 221 22.60 1.04 7.52
CA GLU A 221 21.72 1.65 6.50
C GLU A 221 20.48 2.31 7.11
N ILE A 222 20.45 2.52 8.41
CA ILE A 222 19.32 3.15 9.10
C ILE A 222 19.23 4.63 8.70
N ILE A 223 18.08 5.00 8.16
CA ILE A 223 17.76 6.39 7.83
C ILE A 223 17.03 7.01 9.03
N SER A 224 17.64 8.01 9.65
CA SER A 224 17.01 8.70 10.77
C SER A 224 15.90 9.64 10.31
N ALA A 225 14.86 9.78 11.12
CA ALA A 225 13.76 10.70 10.85
C ALA A 225 14.25 12.16 10.70
N GLU A 226 15.27 12.56 11.48
CA GLU A 226 15.84 13.90 11.41
C GLU A 226 16.58 14.14 10.08
N ALA A 227 17.33 13.13 9.60
CA ALA A 227 18.03 13.23 8.31
C ALA A 227 17.03 13.35 7.16
N LEU A 228 15.96 12.54 7.20
CA LEU A 228 14.87 12.59 6.24
C LEU A 228 14.16 13.95 6.27
N HIS A 229 13.77 14.42 7.44
CA HIS A 229 13.13 15.73 7.61
C HIS A 229 13.99 16.88 7.08
N ARG A 230 15.29 16.91 7.44
CA ARG A 230 16.23 17.93 6.94
C ARG A 230 16.34 17.89 5.42
N HIS A 231 16.42 16.69 4.83
CA HIS A 231 16.50 16.54 3.39
C HIS A 231 15.23 17.10 2.71
N ILE A 232 14.06 16.66 3.12
CA ILE A 232 12.76 17.15 2.56
C ILE A 232 12.65 18.66 2.72
N LYS A 233 12.94 19.20 3.92
CA LYS A 233 12.90 20.65 4.17
C LYS A 233 13.81 21.43 3.22
N THR A 234 15.03 20.93 2.99
CA THR A 234 15.95 21.56 2.03
C THR A 234 15.36 21.57 0.62
N GLN A 235 14.80 20.44 0.16
CA GLN A 235 14.20 20.34 -1.17
C GLN A 235 12.97 21.24 -1.34
N VAL A 236 12.21 21.47 -0.28
CA VAL A 236 11.10 22.45 -0.30
C VAL A 236 11.63 23.89 -0.38
N LEU A 237 12.68 24.21 0.40
CA LEU A 237 13.26 25.56 0.38
C LEU A 237 13.94 25.90 -0.95
N THR A 238 14.49 24.92 -1.66
CA THR A 238 15.07 25.10 -3.01
C THR A 238 14.04 25.05 -4.14
N GLY A 239 12.77 24.76 -3.84
CA GLY A 239 11.71 24.66 -4.84
C GLY A 239 11.69 23.34 -5.63
N THR A 240 12.54 22.37 -5.29
CA THR A 240 12.55 21.02 -5.92
C THR A 240 11.30 20.20 -5.54
N ILE A 241 10.79 20.43 -4.34
CA ILE A 241 9.50 19.91 -3.87
C ILE A 241 8.56 21.10 -3.67
N ASP A 242 7.37 21.05 -4.26
CA ASP A 242 6.34 22.06 -4.06
C ASP A 242 5.78 22.00 -2.62
N ALA A 243 5.89 23.12 -1.88
CA ALA A 243 5.37 23.26 -0.52
C ALA A 243 3.86 22.95 -0.43
N ASN A 244 3.10 23.22 -1.49
CA ASN A 244 1.68 22.91 -1.54
C ASN A 244 1.42 21.39 -1.54
N SER A 245 2.28 20.58 -2.18
CA SER A 245 2.16 19.11 -2.12
C SER A 245 2.29 18.58 -0.70
N ILE A 246 3.25 19.12 0.08
CA ILE A 246 3.42 18.79 1.51
C ILE A 246 2.16 19.16 2.31
N THR A 247 1.63 20.37 2.07
CA THR A 247 0.40 20.85 2.73
C THR A 247 -0.80 19.95 2.43
N GLN A 248 -0.97 19.52 1.20
CA GLN A 248 -2.05 18.61 0.81
C GLN A 248 -1.90 17.23 1.45
N SER A 249 -0.69 16.66 1.45
CA SER A 249 -0.40 15.40 2.12
C SER A 249 -0.67 15.47 3.62
N TYR A 250 -0.25 16.54 4.28
CA TYR A 250 -0.57 16.80 5.69
C TYR A 250 -2.09 16.82 5.94
N ARG A 251 -2.86 17.53 5.11
CA ARG A 251 -4.33 17.60 5.24
C ARG A 251 -4.97 16.22 5.13
N ARG A 252 -4.53 15.36 4.18
CA ARG A 252 -5.03 13.99 4.03
C ARG A 252 -4.71 13.14 5.25
N LEU A 253 -3.48 13.23 5.77
CA LEU A 253 -3.07 12.51 6.98
C LEU A 253 -3.87 12.94 8.22
N ILE A 254 -4.11 14.24 8.40
CA ILE A 254 -4.94 14.74 9.51
C ILE A 254 -6.40 14.26 9.35
N LYS A 255 -6.95 14.27 8.13
CA LYS A 255 -8.29 13.75 7.87
C LYS A 255 -8.40 12.25 8.23
N LEU A 256 -7.40 11.45 7.84
CA LEU A 256 -7.33 10.02 8.21
C LEU A 256 -7.26 9.85 9.72
N LYS A 257 -6.35 10.55 10.40
CA LYS A 257 -6.20 10.49 11.86
C LYS A 257 -7.48 10.86 12.58
N SER A 258 -8.15 11.94 12.15
CA SER A 258 -9.43 12.37 12.73
C SER A 258 -10.53 11.33 12.53
N ALA A 259 -10.59 10.67 11.36
CA ALA A 259 -11.55 9.61 11.09
C ALA A 259 -11.34 8.36 11.97
N LEU A 260 -10.13 8.16 12.49
CA LEU A 260 -9.77 7.09 13.43
C LEU A 260 -9.94 7.51 14.92
N GLY A 261 -10.51 8.70 15.18
CA GLY A 261 -10.66 9.21 16.56
C GLY A 261 -9.34 9.65 17.20
N LEU A 262 -8.27 9.77 16.44
CA LEU A 262 -6.97 10.23 16.92
C LEU A 262 -6.95 11.76 16.95
N ASN A 263 -7.42 12.32 18.06
CA ASN A 263 -7.37 13.76 18.27
C ASN A 263 -5.94 14.18 18.62
N TYR A 264 -5.16 14.48 17.59
CA TYR A 264 -3.90 15.18 17.79
C TYR A 264 -4.21 16.66 18.05
N LEU A 265 -3.62 17.13 19.17
CA LEU A 265 -3.66 18.52 19.62
C LEU A 265 -3.68 19.51 18.44
N LYS A 266 -4.59 20.48 18.53
CA LYS A 266 -4.50 21.68 17.69
C LYS A 266 -3.07 22.22 17.78
N PRO A 267 -2.45 22.60 16.68
CA PRO A 267 -1.15 23.25 16.70
C PRO A 267 -1.20 24.54 17.51
#